data_654d107faf26aff767a04381898079ca
#
_entry.id   654d107faf26aff767a04381898079ca
#
_cell.length_a   1.000
_cell.length_b   1.000
_cell.length_c   1.000
_cell.angle_alpha   90.00
_cell.angle_beta   90.00
_cell.angle_gamma   90.00
#
_symmetry.space_group_name_H-M   'P 1'
#
loop_
_entity.id
_entity.type
_entity.pdbx_description
1 polymer ?
#
loop_
_entity_poly.entity_id
_entity_poly.type
_entity_poly.pdbx_seq_one_letter_code
_entity_poly.pdbx_strand_id
1 'polypeptide(L)'
;MEAKTAKPVGLPWSFLERLGIYPPIAWGFLAVLLLMCACGVESGFLSAFLASKGISASAVALVFTVYGVTATFASWLSGALSDLWGPKRVMLIGLAIWLVFHITFLLLGVAPGNYPLILLFYALRGFGYPLLAYGFLVWITVATPARNLGTSLGWFWFAFAAGFPTLGSLIASYLVPSIGAYQTLWWALVFVVAAGLALFTVRDPTGTRRLAPAGENPIKTLIFSATIAWQIPKIGIGGIVRTINTAAQLGFLVFLPVYCTTTVGFTLTQWLRLLTMQSVTNVIWNLLFGIIGDKFGWRRTVALFGGAGCAVTTLMLYYSLQGHPAHYALAVVAGMLYGAALSGYTPLGAIMAALAPGRKGAAMSILNFGAGASAWVGPAIVGIFLPLLGVGGVMWIFAVLYAISAVLTMFMRVPEDKAAA
;
A
#
# COMPACT_ATOMS: atom_id res chain seq x y z
N MET A 1 36.00 20.41 -5.05
CA MET A 1 35.21 21.66 -5.18
C MET A 1 33.84 21.36 -4.59
N GLU A 2 33.70 21.57 -3.28
CA GLU A 2 32.44 21.32 -2.56
C GLU A 2 31.42 22.38 -2.98
N ALA A 3 30.31 21.92 -3.59
CA ALA A 3 29.20 22.81 -3.90
C ALA A 3 28.53 23.24 -2.61
N LYS A 4 28.69 24.51 -2.24
CA LYS A 4 27.92 25.16 -1.18
C LYS A 4 26.43 25.04 -1.49
N THR A 5 25.74 24.12 -0.80
CA THR A 5 24.29 23.96 -0.87
C THR A 5 23.62 25.15 -0.20
N ALA A 6 22.83 25.89 -0.97
CA ALA A 6 22.02 27.00 -0.46
C ALA A 6 21.04 26.46 0.60
N LYS A 7 21.01 27.09 1.78
CA LYS A 7 20.06 26.77 2.85
C LYS A 7 18.64 27.14 2.40
N PRO A 8 17.65 26.20 2.40
CA PRO A 8 16.26 26.56 2.16
C PRO A 8 15.66 27.25 3.37
N VAL A 9 14.84 28.24 3.08
CA VAL A 9 14.09 29.02 4.07
C VAL A 9 12.92 28.17 4.60
N GLY A 10 12.81 27.98 5.91
CA GLY A 10 11.53 27.63 6.54
C GLY A 10 11.49 26.60 7.67
N LEU A 11 12.41 25.65 7.77
CA LEU A 11 12.42 24.69 8.89
C LEU A 11 13.84 24.60 9.47
N PRO A 12 14.00 24.48 10.81
CA PRO A 12 15.33 24.38 11.39
C PRO A 12 15.96 23.05 10.93
N TRP A 13 16.93 23.15 10.03
CA TRP A 13 17.69 22.03 9.44
C TRP A 13 18.16 21.03 10.49
N SER A 14 18.61 21.53 11.65
CA SER A 14 19.08 20.71 12.76
C SER A 14 18.00 19.78 13.33
N PHE A 15 16.72 20.14 13.28
CA PHE A 15 15.62 19.31 13.78
C PHE A 15 15.32 18.13 12.81
N LEU A 16 15.18 18.42 11.53
CA LEU A 16 14.93 17.37 10.51
C LEU A 16 16.09 16.37 10.41
N GLU A 17 17.34 16.88 10.50
CA GLU A 17 18.53 16.02 10.51
C GLU A 17 18.57 15.10 11.74
N ARG A 18 18.14 15.58 12.92
CA ARG A 18 18.01 14.75 14.13
C ARG A 18 16.96 13.64 13.96
N LEU A 19 15.91 13.91 13.17
CA LEU A 19 14.89 12.91 12.81
C LEU A 19 15.34 11.98 11.68
N GLY A 20 16.55 12.15 11.13
CA GLY A 20 17.07 11.38 10.01
C GLY A 20 16.42 11.72 8.67
N ILE A 21 15.69 12.82 8.57
CA ILE A 21 15.10 13.32 7.33
C ILE A 21 16.11 14.23 6.63
N TYR A 22 16.44 13.94 5.38
CA TYR A 22 17.29 14.81 4.58
C TYR A 22 16.50 16.05 4.13
N PRO A 23 16.86 17.26 4.63
CA PRO A 23 16.03 18.45 4.47
C PRO A 23 15.67 18.83 3.03
N PRO A 24 16.57 18.70 2.01
CA PRO A 24 16.24 19.07 0.64
C PRO A 24 15.06 18.32 0.03
N ILE A 25 14.76 17.09 0.52
CA ILE A 25 13.62 16.28 0.06
C ILE A 25 12.50 16.15 1.08
N ALA A 26 12.55 16.89 2.20
CA ALA A 26 11.59 16.77 3.31
C ALA A 26 10.13 16.94 2.86
N TRP A 27 9.84 17.88 1.96
CA TRP A 27 8.51 18.09 1.39
C TRP A 27 7.99 16.92 0.56
N GLY A 28 8.88 16.05 0.08
CA GLY A 28 8.49 14.82 -0.63
C GLY A 28 7.76 13.84 0.28
N PHE A 29 8.14 13.74 1.57
CA PHE A 29 7.41 12.91 2.55
C PHE A 29 5.99 13.44 2.76
N LEU A 30 5.82 14.76 2.84
CA LEU A 30 4.49 15.38 2.92
C LEU A 30 3.68 15.14 1.65
N ALA A 31 4.30 15.22 0.47
CA ALA A 31 3.63 14.95 -0.80
C ALA A 31 3.11 13.51 -0.86
N VAL A 32 3.90 12.52 -0.40
CA VAL A 32 3.46 11.11 -0.29
C VAL A 32 2.32 10.98 0.71
N LEU A 33 2.45 11.54 1.92
CA LEU A 33 1.40 11.50 2.95
C LEU A 33 0.07 12.04 2.39
N LEU A 34 0.08 13.21 1.76
CA LEU A 34 -1.11 13.86 1.23
C LEU A 34 -1.74 13.07 0.07
N LEU A 35 -0.93 12.56 -0.87
CA LEU A 35 -1.46 11.70 -1.92
C LEU A 35 -2.07 10.43 -1.36
N MET A 36 -1.42 9.81 -0.38
CA MET A 36 -1.94 8.61 0.26
C MET A 36 -3.20 8.89 1.08
N CYS A 37 -3.35 10.08 1.67
CA CYS A 37 -4.62 10.53 2.25
C CYS A 37 -5.72 10.60 1.18
N ALA A 38 -5.44 11.17 0.00
CA ALA A 38 -6.40 11.20 -1.09
C ALA A 38 -6.88 9.80 -1.49
N CYS A 39 -5.95 8.87 -1.67
CA CYS A 39 -6.28 7.47 -1.97
C CYS A 39 -7.07 6.81 -0.80
N GLY A 40 -6.70 7.13 0.43
CA GLY A 40 -7.32 6.56 1.63
C GLY A 40 -8.73 7.07 1.88
N VAL A 41 -9.02 8.34 1.56
CA VAL A 41 -10.36 8.93 1.73
C VAL A 41 -11.42 8.12 0.99
N GLU A 42 -11.16 7.69 -0.23
CA GLU A 42 -12.14 6.94 -1.03
C GLU A 42 -12.15 5.43 -0.74
N SER A 43 -10.98 4.86 -0.43
CA SER A 43 -10.81 3.40 -0.38
C SER A 43 -11.73 2.71 0.61
N GLY A 44 -12.06 3.38 1.72
CA GLY A 44 -12.88 2.83 2.78
C GLY A 44 -14.37 2.76 2.47
N PHE A 45 -14.88 3.55 1.51
CA PHE A 45 -16.31 3.61 1.21
C PHE A 45 -16.67 3.49 -0.27
N LEU A 46 -15.71 3.56 -1.19
CA LEU A 46 -15.99 3.58 -2.63
C LEU A 46 -16.79 2.35 -3.07
N SER A 47 -16.51 1.17 -2.54
CA SER A 47 -17.26 -0.05 -2.89
C SER A 47 -18.74 0.05 -2.48
N ALA A 48 -19.01 0.53 -1.26
CA ALA A 48 -20.39 0.76 -0.78
C ALA A 48 -21.09 1.84 -1.60
N PHE A 49 -20.38 2.90 -1.97
CA PHE A 49 -20.91 3.98 -2.81
C PHE A 49 -21.26 3.50 -4.23
N LEU A 50 -20.39 2.70 -4.87
CA LEU A 50 -20.68 2.13 -6.18
C LEU A 50 -21.84 1.12 -6.12
N ALA A 51 -21.91 0.30 -5.06
CA ALA A 51 -23.02 -0.61 -4.83
C ALA A 51 -24.35 0.14 -4.64
N SER A 52 -24.36 1.29 -3.94
CA SER A 52 -25.56 2.13 -3.79
C SER A 52 -26.06 2.75 -5.11
N LYS A 53 -25.18 2.80 -6.15
CA LYS A 53 -25.53 3.18 -7.52
C LYS A 53 -26.09 2.01 -8.36
N GLY A 54 -26.31 0.84 -7.75
CA GLY A 54 -26.84 -0.34 -8.42
C GLY A 54 -25.78 -1.20 -9.13
N ILE A 55 -24.48 -0.94 -8.94
CA ILE A 55 -23.42 -1.75 -9.52
C ILE A 55 -23.27 -3.04 -8.70
N SER A 56 -23.29 -4.19 -9.38
CA SER A 56 -23.18 -5.49 -8.71
C SER A 56 -21.84 -5.68 -8.00
N ALA A 57 -21.81 -6.53 -6.97
CA ALA A 57 -20.60 -6.80 -6.19
C ALA A 57 -19.42 -7.28 -7.06
N SER A 58 -19.68 -8.15 -8.07
CA SER A 58 -18.66 -8.61 -9.00
C SER A 58 -18.13 -7.50 -9.89
N ALA A 59 -19.01 -6.59 -10.34
CA ALA A 59 -18.62 -5.44 -11.15
C ALA A 59 -17.81 -4.43 -10.32
N VAL A 60 -18.17 -4.19 -9.06
CA VAL A 60 -17.37 -3.39 -8.12
C VAL A 60 -15.98 -4.02 -7.92
N ALA A 61 -15.93 -5.34 -7.68
CA ALA A 61 -14.65 -6.04 -7.53
C ALA A 61 -13.77 -5.94 -8.79
N LEU A 62 -14.37 -5.96 -9.99
CA LEU A 62 -13.65 -5.77 -11.25
C LEU A 62 -13.03 -4.38 -11.35
N VAL A 63 -13.73 -3.31 -10.90
CA VAL A 63 -13.17 -1.95 -10.85
C VAL A 63 -11.89 -1.90 -10.03
N PHE A 64 -11.89 -2.48 -8.82
CA PHE A 64 -10.69 -2.55 -7.98
C PHE A 64 -9.61 -3.47 -8.56
N THR A 65 -9.99 -4.56 -9.22
CA THR A 65 -9.05 -5.50 -9.86
C THR A 65 -8.26 -4.82 -10.98
N VAL A 66 -8.94 -4.15 -11.92
CA VAL A 66 -8.25 -3.47 -13.04
C VAL A 66 -7.38 -2.30 -12.56
N TYR A 67 -7.84 -1.56 -11.54
CA TYR A 67 -7.02 -0.56 -10.87
C TYR A 67 -5.75 -1.18 -10.28
N GLY A 68 -5.88 -2.31 -9.59
CA GLY A 68 -4.76 -3.02 -8.99
C GLY A 68 -3.76 -3.54 -10.02
N VAL A 69 -4.24 -4.02 -11.19
CA VAL A 69 -3.37 -4.45 -12.29
C VAL A 69 -2.52 -3.28 -12.80
N THR A 70 -3.13 -2.14 -13.10
CA THR A 70 -2.39 -0.97 -13.57
C THR A 70 -1.44 -0.40 -12.52
N ALA A 71 -1.86 -0.41 -11.25
CA ALA A 71 -1.01 -0.01 -10.13
C ALA A 71 0.21 -0.94 -9.97
N THR A 72 0.05 -2.24 -10.21
CA THR A 72 1.15 -3.21 -10.19
C THR A 72 2.19 -2.90 -11.26
N PHE A 73 1.74 -2.67 -12.50
CA PHE A 73 2.64 -2.28 -13.60
C PHE A 73 3.36 -0.96 -13.30
N ALA A 74 2.64 0.03 -12.81
CA ALA A 74 3.22 1.33 -12.44
C ALA A 74 4.25 1.20 -11.31
N SER A 75 3.96 0.40 -10.29
CA SER A 75 4.88 0.12 -9.19
C SER A 75 6.19 -0.52 -9.68
N TRP A 76 6.07 -1.47 -10.60
CA TRP A 76 7.20 -2.17 -11.17
C TRP A 76 8.05 -1.25 -12.06
N LEU A 77 7.41 -0.41 -12.88
CA LEU A 77 8.08 0.50 -13.81
C LEU A 77 8.64 1.76 -13.13
N SER A 78 8.09 2.19 -11.98
CA SER A 78 8.41 3.47 -11.35
C SER A 78 9.91 3.67 -11.10
N GLY A 79 10.61 2.62 -10.67
CA GLY A 79 12.05 2.62 -10.47
C GLY A 79 12.81 2.91 -11.76
N ALA A 80 12.57 2.10 -12.80
CA ALA A 80 13.24 2.23 -14.09
C ALA A 80 12.95 3.58 -14.78
N LEU A 81 11.71 4.07 -14.66
CA LEU A 81 11.35 5.39 -15.19
C LEU A 81 12.03 6.52 -14.40
N SER A 82 12.17 6.36 -13.08
CA SER A 82 12.90 7.33 -12.24
C SER A 82 14.38 7.38 -12.60
N ASP A 83 14.98 6.24 -12.92
CA ASP A 83 16.36 6.16 -13.37
C ASP A 83 16.59 6.81 -14.76
N LEU A 84 15.57 6.74 -15.63
CA LEU A 84 15.65 7.34 -16.98
C LEU A 84 15.36 8.84 -16.99
N TRP A 85 14.28 9.27 -16.32
CA TRP A 85 13.74 10.64 -16.46
C TRP A 85 14.00 11.52 -15.23
N GLY A 86 14.49 10.92 -14.15
CA GLY A 86 14.61 11.54 -12.83
C GLY A 86 13.32 11.40 -12.01
N PRO A 87 13.46 11.12 -10.70
CA PRO A 87 12.33 10.78 -9.84
C PRO A 87 11.27 11.91 -9.76
N LYS A 88 11.66 13.17 -9.69
CA LYS A 88 10.71 14.30 -9.62
C LYS A 88 9.77 14.36 -10.83
N ARG A 89 10.29 14.09 -12.03
CA ARG A 89 9.49 14.07 -13.25
C ARG A 89 8.47 12.92 -13.22
N VAL A 90 8.91 11.74 -12.80
CA VAL A 90 8.03 10.57 -12.67
C VAL A 90 6.93 10.81 -11.63
N MET A 91 7.26 11.44 -10.50
CA MET A 91 6.29 11.83 -9.49
C MET A 91 5.25 12.83 -10.04
N LEU A 92 5.69 13.84 -10.79
CA LEU A 92 4.77 14.83 -11.42
C LEU A 92 3.87 14.17 -12.47
N ILE A 93 4.39 13.25 -13.27
CA ILE A 93 3.58 12.45 -14.21
C ILE A 93 2.54 11.63 -13.45
N GLY A 94 2.94 10.95 -12.38
CA GLY A 94 2.03 10.19 -11.53
C GLY A 94 0.92 11.07 -10.92
N LEU A 95 1.28 12.26 -10.43
CA LEU A 95 0.33 13.24 -9.92
C LEU A 95 -0.67 13.70 -10.99
N ALA A 96 -0.17 14.04 -12.19
CA ALA A 96 -1.02 14.48 -13.30
C ALA A 96 -1.97 13.37 -13.75
N ILE A 97 -1.50 12.12 -13.88
CA ILE A 97 -2.33 10.96 -14.20
C ILE A 97 -3.42 10.80 -13.15
N TRP A 98 -3.06 10.83 -11.86
CA TRP A 98 -4.04 10.68 -10.78
C TRP A 98 -5.10 11.78 -10.84
N LEU A 99 -4.69 13.05 -10.98
CA LEU A 99 -5.58 14.20 -11.02
C LEU A 99 -6.55 14.13 -12.21
N VAL A 100 -6.02 13.96 -13.42
CA VAL A 100 -6.84 13.93 -14.65
C VAL A 100 -7.84 12.77 -14.62
N PHE A 101 -7.37 11.57 -14.30
CA PHE A 101 -8.25 10.40 -14.32
C PHE A 101 -9.19 10.33 -13.11
N HIS A 102 -8.89 11.00 -12.01
CA HIS A 102 -9.84 11.14 -10.92
C HIS A 102 -11.00 12.11 -11.30
N ILE A 103 -10.68 13.23 -11.93
CA ILE A 103 -11.70 14.18 -12.40
C ILE A 103 -12.59 13.54 -13.48
N THR A 104 -11.99 12.86 -14.46
CA THR A 104 -12.76 12.18 -15.51
C THR A 104 -13.57 11.01 -14.96
N PHE A 105 -13.05 10.27 -13.98
CA PHE A 105 -13.78 9.24 -13.25
C PHE A 105 -15.05 9.81 -12.59
N LEU A 106 -14.94 10.96 -11.92
CA LEU A 106 -16.09 11.57 -11.24
C LEU A 106 -17.10 12.15 -12.24
N LEU A 107 -16.64 12.92 -13.23
CA LEU A 107 -17.52 13.64 -14.14
C LEU A 107 -18.15 12.76 -15.22
N LEU A 108 -17.37 11.85 -15.80
CA LEU A 108 -17.80 11.06 -16.96
C LEU A 108 -18.20 9.63 -16.57
N GLY A 109 -17.70 9.13 -15.45
CA GLY A 109 -18.02 7.79 -14.95
C GLY A 109 -19.13 7.83 -13.91
N VAL A 110 -18.83 8.40 -12.74
CA VAL A 110 -19.68 8.30 -11.54
C VAL A 110 -20.93 9.17 -11.63
N ALA A 111 -20.82 10.43 -12.10
CA ALA A 111 -21.95 11.34 -12.16
C ALA A 111 -23.07 10.81 -13.09
N PRO A 112 -22.79 10.37 -14.34
CA PRO A 112 -23.81 9.79 -15.21
C PRO A 112 -24.12 8.31 -14.91
N GLY A 113 -23.38 7.64 -14.02
CA GLY A 113 -23.53 6.20 -13.74
C GLY A 113 -23.03 5.30 -14.87
N ASN A 114 -22.07 5.77 -15.69
CA ASN A 114 -21.54 5.02 -16.83
C ASN A 114 -20.46 4.03 -16.39
N TYR A 115 -20.84 2.77 -16.18
CA TYR A 115 -19.95 1.74 -15.68
C TYR A 115 -18.69 1.50 -16.54
N PRO A 116 -18.74 1.40 -17.88
CA PRO A 116 -17.54 1.30 -18.71
C PRO A 116 -16.54 2.43 -18.48
N LEU A 117 -17.01 3.68 -18.32
CA LEU A 117 -16.13 4.82 -18.05
C LEU A 117 -15.63 4.84 -16.61
N ILE A 118 -16.41 4.36 -15.62
CA ILE A 118 -15.94 4.10 -14.26
C ILE A 118 -14.76 3.14 -14.30
N LEU A 119 -14.91 2.02 -14.99
CA LEU A 119 -13.88 0.99 -15.11
C LEU A 119 -12.61 1.53 -15.79
N LEU A 120 -12.76 2.21 -16.93
CA LEU A 120 -11.65 2.75 -17.71
C LEU A 120 -10.85 3.80 -16.93
N PHE A 121 -11.53 4.82 -16.40
CA PHE A 121 -10.83 5.95 -15.77
C PHE A 121 -10.25 5.55 -14.40
N TYR A 122 -10.91 4.65 -13.67
CA TYR A 122 -10.35 4.13 -12.43
C TYR A 122 -9.12 3.26 -12.70
N ALA A 123 -9.13 2.43 -13.74
CA ALA A 123 -7.97 1.67 -14.18
C ALA A 123 -6.79 2.57 -14.56
N LEU A 124 -7.01 3.60 -15.40
CA LEU A 124 -5.95 4.51 -15.82
C LEU A 124 -5.39 5.32 -14.65
N ARG A 125 -6.22 5.69 -13.69
CA ARG A 125 -5.78 6.34 -12.45
C ARG A 125 -4.84 5.46 -11.61
N GLY A 126 -4.94 4.14 -11.73
CA GLY A 126 -4.07 3.18 -11.04
C GLY A 126 -2.58 3.38 -11.29
N PHE A 127 -2.18 4.02 -12.40
CA PHE A 127 -0.78 4.41 -12.63
C PHE A 127 -0.32 5.56 -11.72
N GLY A 128 -1.22 6.37 -11.20
CA GLY A 128 -0.90 7.65 -10.58
C GLY A 128 -0.11 7.50 -9.27
N TYR A 129 -0.70 6.85 -8.25
CA TYR A 129 -0.07 6.80 -6.93
C TYR A 129 1.28 6.06 -6.92
N PRO A 130 1.46 4.93 -7.65
CA PRO A 130 2.72 4.23 -7.58
C PRO A 130 3.87 5.02 -8.23
N LEU A 131 3.60 5.73 -9.32
CA LEU A 131 4.62 6.57 -9.95
C LEU A 131 5.06 7.68 -9.00
N LEU A 132 4.16 8.29 -8.23
CA LEU A 132 4.53 9.30 -7.26
C LEU A 132 5.22 8.69 -6.04
N ALA A 133 4.59 7.73 -5.37
CA ALA A 133 5.10 7.19 -4.12
C ALA A 133 6.42 6.45 -4.31
N TYR A 134 6.51 5.54 -5.26
CA TYR A 134 7.74 4.78 -5.49
C TYR A 134 8.80 5.57 -6.26
N GLY A 135 8.40 6.58 -7.05
CA GLY A 135 9.34 7.58 -7.58
C GLY A 135 10.05 8.33 -6.45
N PHE A 136 9.32 8.72 -5.40
CA PHE A 136 9.93 9.32 -4.21
C PHE A 136 10.81 8.35 -3.43
N LEU A 137 10.42 7.09 -3.35
CA LEU A 137 11.24 6.04 -2.72
C LEU A 137 12.62 5.93 -3.40
N VAL A 138 12.67 5.96 -4.74
CA VAL A 138 13.93 6.03 -5.48
C VAL A 138 14.70 7.31 -5.16
N TRP A 139 14.01 8.46 -5.12
CA TRP A 139 14.67 9.73 -4.81
C TRP A 139 15.35 9.72 -3.43
N ILE A 140 14.69 9.15 -2.43
CA ILE A 140 15.27 8.96 -1.08
C ILE A 140 16.59 8.20 -1.15
N THR A 141 16.65 7.10 -1.93
CA THR A 141 17.87 6.27 -2.01
C THR A 141 19.06 6.98 -2.62
N VAL A 142 18.82 7.98 -3.48
CA VAL A 142 19.88 8.73 -4.18
C VAL A 142 20.27 10.01 -3.45
N ALA A 143 19.28 10.71 -2.86
CA ALA A 143 19.52 12.01 -2.22
C ALA A 143 20.00 11.89 -0.76
N THR A 144 19.58 10.83 -0.05
CA THR A 144 19.84 10.69 1.38
C THR A 144 21.22 10.10 1.67
N PRO A 145 22.05 10.71 2.56
CA PRO A 145 23.29 10.12 3.00
C PRO A 145 23.11 8.71 3.58
N ALA A 146 24.05 7.80 3.31
CA ALA A 146 23.94 6.38 3.69
C ALA A 146 23.65 6.16 5.18
N ARG A 147 24.21 6.99 6.06
CA ARG A 147 23.98 6.94 7.52
C ARG A 147 22.53 7.15 7.95
N ASN A 148 21.71 7.88 7.15
CA ASN A 148 20.33 8.23 7.46
C ASN A 148 19.32 7.50 6.55
N LEU A 149 19.79 6.67 5.62
CA LEU A 149 18.95 6.03 4.60
C LEU A 149 17.85 5.17 5.22
N GLY A 150 18.21 4.32 6.18
CA GLY A 150 17.23 3.45 6.86
C GLY A 150 16.10 4.24 7.55
N THR A 151 16.46 5.31 8.24
CA THR A 151 15.48 6.19 8.92
C THR A 151 14.60 6.92 7.92
N SER A 152 15.16 7.42 6.81
CA SER A 152 14.39 8.07 5.75
C SER A 152 13.41 7.10 5.07
N LEU A 153 13.81 5.85 4.85
CA LEU A 153 12.90 4.81 4.34
C LEU A 153 11.79 4.49 5.36
N GLY A 154 12.10 4.48 6.64
CA GLY A 154 11.10 4.34 7.71
C GLY A 154 10.06 5.48 7.68
N TRP A 155 10.48 6.73 7.51
CA TRP A 155 9.58 7.88 7.35
C TRP A 155 8.73 7.80 6.08
N PHE A 156 9.27 7.24 4.99
CA PHE A 156 8.49 7.00 3.77
C PHE A 156 7.32 6.05 4.05
N TRP A 157 7.61 4.89 4.66
CA TRP A 157 6.58 3.90 4.95
C TRP A 157 5.58 4.40 6.01
N PHE A 158 6.05 5.18 6.98
CA PHE A 158 5.17 5.86 7.93
C PHE A 158 4.21 6.82 7.20
N ALA A 159 4.71 7.71 6.34
CA ALA A 159 3.88 8.65 5.57
C ALA A 159 2.87 7.91 4.67
N PHE A 160 3.31 6.83 4.03
CA PHE A 160 2.46 5.98 3.20
C PHE A 160 1.32 5.35 4.02
N ALA A 161 1.64 4.68 5.11
CA ALA A 161 0.65 3.96 5.94
C ALA A 161 -0.23 4.92 6.77
N ALA A 162 0.32 6.04 7.23
CA ALA A 162 -0.44 7.06 7.93
C ALA A 162 -1.46 7.74 7.00
N GLY A 163 -1.12 7.96 5.72
CA GLY A 163 -2.05 8.48 4.73
C GLY A 163 -3.12 7.44 4.37
N PHE A 164 -2.68 6.28 3.90
CA PHE A 164 -3.54 5.19 3.43
C PHE A 164 -3.40 3.95 4.33
N PRO A 165 -4.45 3.43 4.89
CA PRO A 165 -5.84 3.90 5.00
C PRO A 165 -6.13 4.66 6.29
N THR A 166 -5.13 5.04 7.11
CA THR A 166 -5.36 5.56 8.47
C THR A 166 -6.07 6.93 8.46
N LEU A 167 -5.35 7.99 8.05
CA LEU A 167 -5.93 9.35 8.00
C LEU A 167 -7.05 9.45 6.97
N GLY A 168 -6.89 8.81 5.82
CA GLY A 168 -7.91 8.81 4.78
C GLY A 168 -9.25 8.29 5.27
N SER A 169 -9.32 7.13 5.90
CA SER A 169 -10.56 6.57 6.45
C SER A 169 -11.11 7.40 7.61
N LEU A 170 -10.24 7.96 8.45
CA LEU A 170 -10.66 8.85 9.53
C LEU A 170 -11.34 10.10 8.96
N ILE A 171 -10.72 10.76 7.98
CA ILE A 171 -11.28 11.93 7.30
C ILE A 171 -12.62 11.59 6.64
N ALA A 172 -12.69 10.47 5.92
CA ALA A 172 -13.93 10.01 5.29
C ALA A 172 -15.04 9.76 6.32
N SER A 173 -14.71 9.28 7.53
CA SER A 173 -15.68 9.05 8.60
C SER A 173 -16.42 10.30 9.09
N TYR A 174 -15.81 11.48 8.88
CA TYR A 174 -16.40 12.79 9.15
C TYR A 174 -17.02 13.44 7.91
N LEU A 175 -16.36 13.35 6.76
CA LEU A 175 -16.83 14.02 5.54
C LEU A 175 -18.07 13.33 4.94
N VAL A 176 -18.09 12.00 4.87
CA VAL A 176 -19.21 11.29 4.24
C VAL A 176 -20.56 11.61 4.91
N PRO A 177 -20.71 11.57 6.24
CA PRO A 177 -21.99 11.94 6.87
C PRO A 177 -22.32 13.42 6.80
N SER A 178 -21.33 14.33 6.66
CA SER A 178 -21.55 15.77 6.64
C SER A 178 -21.87 16.34 5.27
N ILE A 179 -21.19 15.86 4.23
CA ILE A 179 -21.29 16.42 2.86
C ILE A 179 -21.72 15.38 1.81
N GLY A 180 -21.84 14.11 2.19
CA GLY A 180 -22.20 13.01 1.30
C GLY A 180 -20.99 12.36 0.60
N ALA A 181 -21.20 11.12 0.13
CA ALA A 181 -20.14 10.29 -0.45
C ALA A 181 -19.55 10.88 -1.75
N TYR A 182 -20.39 11.38 -2.65
CA TYR A 182 -19.93 11.95 -3.92
C TYR A 182 -19.07 13.20 -3.73
N GLN A 183 -19.48 14.10 -2.83
CA GLN A 183 -18.73 15.31 -2.50
C GLN A 183 -17.42 14.97 -1.78
N THR A 184 -17.42 13.93 -0.96
CA THR A 184 -16.20 13.44 -0.30
C THR A 184 -15.15 12.97 -1.32
N LEU A 185 -15.55 12.36 -2.45
CA LEU A 185 -14.62 12.00 -3.52
C LEU A 185 -13.94 13.24 -4.13
N TRP A 186 -14.65 14.37 -4.26
CA TRP A 186 -14.05 15.63 -4.71
C TRP A 186 -13.02 16.19 -3.72
N TRP A 187 -13.22 15.99 -2.43
CA TRP A 187 -12.26 16.41 -1.41
C TRP A 187 -10.90 15.72 -1.53
N ALA A 188 -10.83 14.53 -2.14
CA ALA A 188 -9.55 13.88 -2.44
C ALA A 188 -8.65 14.77 -3.31
N LEU A 189 -9.21 15.59 -4.21
CA LEU A 189 -8.45 16.53 -5.04
C LEU A 189 -7.71 17.59 -4.23
N VAL A 190 -8.26 18.03 -3.10
CA VAL A 190 -7.60 19.00 -2.21
C VAL A 190 -6.26 18.45 -1.72
N PHE A 191 -6.25 17.19 -1.31
CA PHE A 191 -5.03 16.52 -0.87
C PHE A 191 -4.03 16.33 -2.02
N VAL A 192 -4.51 16.00 -3.22
CA VAL A 192 -3.66 15.81 -4.41
C VAL A 192 -3.04 17.13 -4.86
N VAL A 193 -3.81 18.22 -4.87
CA VAL A 193 -3.28 19.56 -5.18
C VAL A 193 -2.26 19.98 -4.13
N ALA A 194 -2.54 19.78 -2.85
CA ALA A 194 -1.59 20.05 -1.77
C ALA A 194 -0.32 19.18 -1.88
N ALA A 195 -0.44 17.90 -2.28
CA ALA A 195 0.70 17.04 -2.57
C ALA A 195 1.55 17.59 -3.72
N GLY A 196 0.90 18.09 -4.78
CA GLY A 196 1.57 18.78 -5.90
C GLY A 196 2.34 20.02 -5.44
N LEU A 197 1.70 20.88 -4.66
CA LEU A 197 2.37 22.06 -4.09
C LEU A 197 3.59 21.68 -3.24
N ALA A 198 3.44 20.66 -2.37
CA ALA A 198 4.56 20.15 -1.60
C ALA A 198 5.68 19.60 -2.50
N LEU A 199 5.35 18.88 -3.57
CA LEU A 199 6.34 18.34 -4.50
C LEU A 199 7.08 19.44 -5.27
N PHE A 200 6.41 20.53 -5.66
CA PHE A 200 7.05 21.65 -6.34
C PHE A 200 8.10 22.35 -5.46
N THR A 201 7.89 22.37 -4.14
CA THR A 201 8.85 22.98 -3.20
C THR A 201 10.14 22.19 -3.00
N VAL A 202 10.18 20.91 -3.40
CA VAL A 202 11.39 20.08 -3.33
C VAL A 202 12.42 20.58 -4.34
N ARG A 203 13.60 20.98 -3.86
CA ARG A 203 14.65 21.66 -4.67
C ARG A 203 15.93 20.83 -4.81
N ASP A 204 15.89 19.55 -4.59
CA ASP A 204 17.06 18.69 -4.76
C ASP A 204 17.34 18.45 -6.25
N PRO A 205 18.60 18.70 -6.75
CA PRO A 205 18.94 18.62 -8.16
C PRO A 205 18.94 17.18 -8.70
N THR A 206 19.04 16.16 -7.84
CA THR A 206 19.03 14.76 -8.28
C THR A 206 17.65 14.34 -8.78
N GLY A 207 16.60 15.04 -8.39
CA GLY A 207 15.22 14.73 -8.77
C GLY A 207 14.90 14.85 -10.26
N THR A 208 15.67 15.62 -11.02
CA THR A 208 15.44 15.88 -12.45
C THR A 208 16.51 15.30 -13.36
N ARG A 209 17.54 14.68 -12.80
CA ARG A 209 18.66 14.10 -13.55
C ARG A 209 18.38 12.64 -13.86
N ARG A 210 18.90 12.17 -14.99
CA ARG A 210 19.03 10.74 -15.28
C ARG A 210 19.95 10.13 -14.21
N LEU A 211 19.51 9.07 -13.56
CA LEU A 211 20.27 8.38 -12.50
C LEU A 211 21.03 7.16 -13.06
N ALA A 212 20.47 6.51 -14.10
CA ALA A 212 21.13 5.38 -14.75
C ALA A 212 22.42 5.79 -15.43
N PRO A 213 23.50 4.98 -15.37
CA PRO A 213 24.74 5.17 -16.11
C PRO A 213 24.50 5.34 -17.62
N ALA A 214 25.41 6.05 -18.28
CA ALA A 214 25.35 6.22 -19.74
C ALA A 214 25.49 4.84 -20.42
N GLY A 215 24.57 4.54 -21.34
CA GLY A 215 24.56 3.26 -22.08
C GLY A 215 23.74 2.15 -21.44
N GLU A 216 23.37 2.22 -20.15
CA GLU A 216 22.45 1.25 -19.54
C GLU A 216 21.00 1.54 -19.87
N ASN A 217 20.23 0.45 -20.05
CA ASN A 217 18.77 0.51 -20.20
C ASN A 217 18.10 -0.06 -18.92
N PRO A 218 17.62 0.81 -18.00
CA PRO A 218 17.03 0.37 -16.74
C PRO A 218 15.83 -0.55 -16.90
N ILE A 219 15.03 -0.39 -17.97
CA ILE A 219 13.88 -1.26 -18.24
C ILE A 219 14.36 -2.68 -18.57
N LYS A 220 15.41 -2.81 -19.39
CA LYS A 220 16.00 -4.12 -19.70
C LYS A 220 16.56 -4.79 -18.45
N THR A 221 17.26 -4.02 -17.61
CA THR A 221 17.76 -4.49 -16.31
C THR A 221 16.64 -4.92 -15.37
N LEU A 222 15.53 -4.18 -15.34
CA LEU A 222 14.35 -4.51 -14.54
C LEU A 222 13.71 -5.83 -15.01
N ILE A 223 13.51 -6.00 -16.32
CA ILE A 223 12.97 -7.26 -16.89
C ILE A 223 13.89 -8.43 -16.55
N PHE A 224 15.23 -8.23 -16.71
CA PHE A 224 16.19 -9.26 -16.37
C PHE A 224 16.19 -9.59 -14.87
N SER A 225 15.99 -8.59 -13.99
CA SER A 225 15.91 -8.81 -12.54
C SER A 225 14.73 -9.70 -12.12
N ALA A 226 13.65 -9.75 -12.93
CA ALA A 226 12.52 -10.63 -12.66
C ALA A 226 12.92 -12.12 -12.75
N THR A 227 13.95 -12.46 -13.51
CA THR A 227 14.44 -13.85 -13.64
C THR A 227 15.01 -14.42 -12.33
N ILE A 228 15.35 -13.57 -11.35
CA ILE A 228 15.88 -14.02 -10.05
C ILE A 228 14.88 -14.92 -9.31
N ALA A 229 13.57 -14.72 -9.52
CA ALA A 229 12.53 -15.56 -8.91
C ALA A 229 12.63 -17.03 -9.34
N TRP A 230 13.12 -17.29 -10.57
CA TRP A 230 13.36 -18.62 -11.10
C TRP A 230 14.73 -19.16 -10.72
N GLN A 231 15.75 -18.30 -10.66
CA GLN A 231 17.11 -18.69 -10.29
C GLN A 231 17.23 -19.01 -8.80
N ILE A 232 16.49 -18.32 -7.94
CA ILE A 232 16.44 -18.54 -6.50
C ILE A 232 14.96 -18.71 -6.11
N PRO A 233 14.41 -19.94 -6.14
CA PRO A 233 12.98 -20.21 -5.92
C PRO A 233 12.44 -19.64 -4.59
N LYS A 234 13.28 -19.55 -3.56
CA LYS A 234 12.92 -18.92 -2.28
C LYS A 234 12.53 -17.44 -2.42
N ILE A 235 13.10 -16.73 -3.40
CA ILE A 235 12.72 -15.33 -3.70
C ILE A 235 11.36 -15.30 -4.37
N GLY A 236 11.07 -16.24 -5.29
CA GLY A 236 9.73 -16.41 -5.86
C GLY A 236 8.68 -16.70 -4.79
N ILE A 237 8.98 -17.60 -3.86
CA ILE A 237 8.13 -17.87 -2.67
C ILE A 237 7.90 -16.58 -1.88
N GLY A 238 8.93 -15.78 -1.64
CA GLY A 238 8.81 -14.51 -0.93
C GLY A 238 7.90 -13.50 -1.64
N GLY A 239 7.92 -13.47 -2.97
CA GLY A 239 6.97 -12.69 -3.78
C GLY A 239 5.53 -13.14 -3.57
N ILE A 240 5.27 -14.46 -3.55
CA ILE A 240 3.94 -15.03 -3.27
C ILE A 240 3.49 -14.69 -1.85
N VAL A 241 4.35 -14.90 -0.85
CA VAL A 241 4.06 -14.54 0.55
C VAL A 241 3.75 -13.04 0.67
N ARG A 242 4.48 -12.19 -0.04
CA ARG A 242 4.22 -10.74 -0.07
C ARG A 242 2.89 -10.39 -0.73
N THR A 243 2.50 -11.10 -1.78
CA THR A 243 1.19 -10.94 -2.43
C THR A 243 0.08 -11.30 -1.44
N ILE A 244 0.17 -12.45 -0.78
CA ILE A 244 -0.83 -12.89 0.20
C ILE A 244 -0.95 -11.91 1.35
N ASN A 245 0.17 -11.35 1.84
CA ASN A 245 0.22 -10.44 2.99
C ASN A 245 -0.87 -9.35 2.93
N THR A 246 -0.97 -8.60 1.83
CA THR A 246 -1.91 -7.48 1.71
C THR A 246 -3.11 -7.76 0.81
N ALA A 247 -3.18 -8.92 0.15
CA ALA A 247 -4.30 -9.26 -0.73
C ALA A 247 -5.64 -9.29 0.03
N ALA A 248 -5.68 -9.89 1.21
CA ALA A 248 -6.90 -9.92 2.03
C ALA A 248 -7.31 -8.52 2.48
N GLN A 249 -6.36 -7.69 2.96
CA GLN A 249 -6.63 -6.32 3.37
C GLN A 249 -7.27 -5.50 2.24
N LEU A 250 -6.74 -5.62 1.01
CA LEU A 250 -7.28 -4.92 -0.15
C LEU A 250 -8.60 -5.53 -0.63
N GLY A 251 -8.76 -6.85 -0.52
CA GLY A 251 -10.03 -7.52 -0.74
C GLY A 251 -11.12 -7.07 0.23
N PHE A 252 -10.80 -6.87 1.50
CA PHE A 252 -11.75 -6.39 2.52
C PHE A 252 -12.36 -5.04 2.14
N LEU A 253 -11.61 -4.14 1.52
CA LEU A 253 -12.12 -2.85 1.06
C LEU A 253 -13.19 -2.98 -0.03
N VAL A 254 -13.25 -4.12 -0.73
CA VAL A 254 -14.22 -4.36 -1.81
C VAL A 254 -15.59 -4.77 -1.28
N PHE A 255 -15.65 -5.66 -0.27
CA PHE A 255 -16.92 -6.24 0.16
C PHE A 255 -17.34 -5.93 1.60
N LEU A 256 -16.38 -5.73 2.54
CA LEU A 256 -16.74 -5.46 3.94
C LEU A 256 -17.50 -4.14 4.15
N PRO A 257 -17.22 -3.02 3.43
CA PRO A 257 -18.03 -1.81 3.58
C PRO A 257 -19.51 -2.07 3.28
N VAL A 258 -19.81 -2.83 2.21
CA VAL A 258 -21.18 -3.20 1.83
C VAL A 258 -21.75 -4.16 2.88
N TYR A 259 -21.05 -5.23 3.20
CA TYR A 259 -21.49 -6.23 4.15
C TYR A 259 -21.80 -5.64 5.55
N CYS A 260 -20.90 -4.81 6.07
CA CYS A 260 -21.09 -4.15 7.37
C CYS A 260 -22.30 -3.23 7.39
N THR A 261 -22.57 -2.53 6.28
CA THR A 261 -23.67 -1.55 6.23
C THR A 261 -25.02 -2.16 5.86
N THR A 262 -25.06 -3.21 5.03
CA THR A 262 -26.32 -3.81 4.57
C THR A 262 -26.77 -5.02 5.38
N THR A 263 -25.82 -5.81 5.89
CA THR A 263 -26.12 -7.10 6.57
C THR A 263 -25.88 -7.03 8.07
N VAL A 264 -24.73 -6.46 8.50
CA VAL A 264 -24.36 -6.39 9.92
C VAL A 264 -25.11 -5.28 10.65
N GLY A 265 -25.55 -4.24 9.92
CA GLY A 265 -26.30 -3.11 10.49
C GLY A 265 -25.41 -1.99 11.05
N PHE A 266 -24.12 -1.99 10.76
CA PHE A 266 -23.24 -0.87 11.12
C PHE A 266 -23.49 0.33 10.20
N THR A 267 -23.30 1.52 10.72
CA THR A 267 -23.24 2.72 9.89
C THR A 267 -21.92 2.74 9.10
N LEU A 268 -21.91 3.42 7.97
CA LEU A 268 -20.67 3.61 7.20
C LEU A 268 -19.57 4.28 8.04
N THR A 269 -19.94 5.21 8.92
CA THR A 269 -19.01 5.84 9.88
C THR A 269 -18.40 4.82 10.85
N GLN A 270 -19.18 3.87 11.36
CA GLN A 270 -18.67 2.80 12.22
C GLN A 270 -17.67 1.91 11.46
N TRP A 271 -17.99 1.52 10.23
CA TRP A 271 -17.04 0.79 9.38
C TRP A 271 -15.74 1.56 9.17
N LEU A 272 -15.80 2.84 8.79
CA LEU A 272 -14.61 3.66 8.54
C LEU A 272 -13.75 3.84 9.80
N ARG A 273 -14.37 3.98 10.97
CA ARG A 273 -13.67 4.02 12.27
C ARG A 273 -13.02 2.69 12.63
N LEU A 274 -13.69 1.56 12.36
CA LEU A 274 -13.12 0.22 12.52
C LEU A 274 -11.85 0.09 11.65
N LEU A 275 -11.94 0.46 10.36
CA LEU A 275 -10.81 0.45 9.43
C LEU A 275 -9.66 1.37 9.90
N THR A 276 -9.98 2.53 10.45
CA THR A 276 -9.00 3.44 11.06
C THR A 276 -8.28 2.78 12.24
N MET A 277 -9.02 2.17 13.18
CA MET A 277 -8.43 1.52 14.35
C MET A 277 -7.55 0.33 13.97
N GLN A 278 -7.99 -0.49 13.02
CA GLN A 278 -7.19 -1.56 12.42
C GLN A 278 -5.86 -1.01 11.87
N SER A 279 -5.91 0.10 11.14
CA SER A 279 -4.77 0.68 10.48
C SER A 279 -3.80 1.37 11.46
N VAL A 280 -4.31 2.08 12.46
CA VAL A 280 -3.50 2.65 13.56
C VAL A 280 -2.73 1.54 14.27
N THR A 281 -3.41 0.45 14.59
CA THR A 281 -2.77 -0.70 15.24
C THR A 281 -1.70 -1.31 14.34
N ASN A 282 -1.96 -1.46 13.04
CA ASN A 282 -0.97 -1.93 12.07
C ASN A 282 0.28 -1.02 12.06
N VAL A 283 0.13 0.29 12.00
CA VAL A 283 1.26 1.24 12.00
C VAL A 283 2.10 1.12 13.28
N ILE A 284 1.46 1.04 14.44
CA ILE A 284 2.16 0.91 15.73
C ILE A 284 2.93 -0.42 15.79
N TRP A 285 2.27 -1.52 15.45
CA TRP A 285 2.86 -2.85 15.52
C TRP A 285 3.94 -3.09 14.45
N ASN A 286 3.94 -2.36 13.33
CA ASN A 286 5.05 -2.43 12.37
C ASN A 286 6.40 -2.07 13.02
N LEU A 287 6.43 -1.08 13.89
CA LEU A 287 7.65 -0.70 14.63
C LEU A 287 8.06 -1.82 15.61
N LEU A 288 7.09 -2.37 16.33
CA LEU A 288 7.34 -3.43 17.31
C LEU A 288 7.81 -4.73 16.65
N PHE A 289 7.22 -5.14 15.53
CA PHE A 289 7.60 -6.35 14.82
C PHE A 289 8.95 -6.26 14.10
N GLY A 290 9.46 -5.07 13.83
CA GLY A 290 10.87 -4.90 13.47
C GLY A 290 11.78 -5.41 14.57
N ILE A 291 11.56 -4.94 15.81
CA ILE A 291 12.35 -5.34 16.99
C ILE A 291 12.13 -6.82 17.38
N ILE A 292 10.87 -7.27 17.34
CA ILE A 292 10.51 -8.66 17.63
C ILE A 292 11.16 -9.60 16.62
N GLY A 293 11.14 -9.23 15.33
CA GLY A 293 11.75 -10.01 14.26
C GLY A 293 13.24 -10.21 14.46
N ASP A 294 13.96 -9.19 14.89
CA ASP A 294 15.40 -9.27 15.14
C ASP A 294 15.73 -10.16 16.35
N LYS A 295 14.85 -10.22 17.36
CA LYS A 295 15.06 -11.03 18.58
C LYS A 295 14.53 -12.46 18.49
N PHE A 296 13.35 -12.63 17.87
CA PHE A 296 12.64 -13.92 17.79
C PHE A 296 12.97 -14.71 16.53
N GLY A 297 13.60 -14.04 15.56
CA GLY A 297 13.93 -14.56 14.24
C GLY A 297 12.91 -14.16 13.19
N TRP A 298 13.39 -13.59 12.08
CA TRP A 298 12.56 -13.02 11.00
C TRP A 298 11.55 -14.01 10.45
N ARG A 299 11.99 -15.20 10.13
CA ARG A 299 11.15 -16.25 9.54
C ARG A 299 10.03 -16.71 10.49
N ARG A 300 10.37 -16.94 11.77
CA ARG A 300 9.38 -17.33 12.79
C ARG A 300 8.34 -16.22 12.98
N THR A 301 8.79 -14.98 13.05
CA THR A 301 7.89 -13.82 13.18
C THR A 301 6.90 -13.73 12.02
N VAL A 302 7.38 -13.84 10.77
CA VAL A 302 6.51 -13.78 9.58
C VAL A 302 5.55 -14.98 9.54
N ALA A 303 6.02 -16.19 9.85
CA ALA A 303 5.18 -17.39 9.79
C ALA A 303 4.11 -17.40 10.89
N LEU A 304 4.48 -17.11 12.15
CA LEU A 304 3.55 -17.22 13.27
C LEU A 304 2.63 -16.03 13.40
N PHE A 305 3.17 -14.79 13.41
CA PHE A 305 2.35 -13.60 13.60
C PHE A 305 1.75 -13.13 12.28
N GLY A 306 2.54 -13.03 11.21
CA GLY A 306 2.06 -12.67 9.90
C GLY A 306 1.10 -13.71 9.32
N GLY A 307 1.56 -14.93 9.09
CA GLY A 307 0.77 -15.99 8.46
C GLY A 307 -0.33 -16.55 9.36
N ALA A 308 0.02 -17.30 10.38
CA ALA A 308 -0.95 -17.96 11.26
C ALA A 308 -1.79 -16.93 12.05
N GLY A 309 -1.17 -15.84 12.54
CA GLY A 309 -1.86 -14.76 13.23
C GLY A 309 -2.92 -14.09 12.36
N CYS A 310 -2.59 -13.75 11.10
CA CYS A 310 -3.58 -13.20 10.17
C CYS A 310 -4.68 -14.20 9.82
N ALA A 311 -4.37 -15.50 9.68
CA ALA A 311 -5.39 -16.52 9.44
C ALA A 311 -6.44 -16.54 10.57
N VAL A 312 -5.97 -16.59 11.82
CA VAL A 312 -6.85 -16.60 13.01
C VAL A 312 -7.62 -15.29 13.13
N THR A 313 -6.95 -14.14 13.02
CA THR A 313 -7.59 -12.83 13.22
C THR A 313 -8.54 -12.46 12.09
N THR A 314 -8.33 -12.96 10.86
CA THR A 314 -9.30 -12.87 9.75
C THR A 314 -10.62 -13.56 10.13
N LEU A 315 -10.55 -14.77 10.69
CA LEU A 315 -11.74 -15.50 11.14
C LEU A 315 -12.36 -14.85 12.39
N MET A 316 -11.53 -14.35 13.32
CA MET A 316 -12.04 -13.59 14.48
C MET A 316 -12.82 -12.36 14.01
N LEU A 317 -12.32 -11.62 13.03
CA LEU A 317 -13.05 -10.48 12.46
C LEU A 317 -14.37 -10.95 11.83
N TYR A 318 -14.35 -12.01 11.03
CA TYR A 318 -15.58 -12.55 10.44
C TYR A 318 -16.62 -12.94 11.46
N TYR A 319 -16.26 -13.75 12.45
CA TYR A 319 -17.18 -14.23 13.47
C TYR A 319 -17.66 -13.12 14.43
N SER A 320 -16.85 -12.08 14.66
CA SER A 320 -17.29 -10.90 15.43
C SER A 320 -18.42 -10.12 14.75
N LEU A 321 -18.53 -10.24 13.42
CA LEU A 321 -19.58 -9.60 12.61
C LEU A 321 -20.86 -10.46 12.51
N GLN A 322 -20.86 -11.72 12.97
CA GLN A 322 -22.01 -12.65 12.84
C GLN A 322 -23.05 -12.49 13.95
N GLY A 323 -22.75 -11.79 15.05
CA GLY A 323 -23.70 -11.56 16.14
C GLY A 323 -24.93 -10.75 15.70
N HIS A 324 -26.12 -11.08 16.20
CA HIS A 324 -27.34 -10.30 15.97
C HIS A 324 -27.93 -9.87 17.31
N PRO A 325 -27.78 -8.60 17.72
CA PRO A 325 -27.03 -7.53 17.08
C PRO A 325 -25.51 -7.75 17.20
N ALA A 326 -24.77 -7.41 16.14
CA ALA A 326 -23.31 -7.50 16.18
C ALA A 326 -22.72 -6.46 17.15
N HIS A 327 -21.83 -6.92 18.02
CA HIS A 327 -21.18 -6.04 19.00
C HIS A 327 -20.05 -5.25 18.32
N TYR A 328 -20.30 -3.96 18.06
CA TYR A 328 -19.33 -3.08 17.40
C TYR A 328 -17.95 -3.07 18.07
N ALA A 329 -17.91 -3.01 19.41
CA ALA A 329 -16.63 -3.03 20.14
C ALA A 329 -15.82 -4.32 19.90
N LEU A 330 -16.48 -5.47 19.81
CA LEU A 330 -15.84 -6.75 19.51
C LEU A 330 -15.24 -6.76 18.08
N ALA A 331 -16.01 -6.23 17.13
CA ALA A 331 -15.53 -6.09 15.74
C ALA A 331 -14.31 -5.15 15.63
N VAL A 332 -14.30 -4.04 16.38
CA VAL A 332 -13.16 -3.13 16.46
C VAL A 332 -11.94 -3.84 17.04
N VAL A 333 -12.10 -4.57 18.16
CA VAL A 333 -10.98 -5.33 18.76
C VAL A 333 -10.46 -6.39 17.80
N ALA A 334 -11.34 -7.14 17.12
CA ALA A 334 -10.93 -8.14 16.12
C ALA A 334 -10.18 -7.49 14.94
N GLY A 335 -10.66 -6.33 14.46
CA GLY A 335 -9.98 -5.53 13.43
C GLY A 335 -8.59 -5.04 13.89
N MET A 336 -8.48 -4.56 15.14
CA MET A 336 -7.18 -4.15 15.71
C MET A 336 -6.20 -5.34 15.82
N LEU A 337 -6.67 -6.50 16.24
CA LEU A 337 -5.85 -7.73 16.30
C LEU A 337 -5.41 -8.16 14.90
N TYR A 338 -6.28 -8.05 13.89
CA TYR A 338 -5.90 -8.30 12.50
C TYR A 338 -4.84 -7.29 12.02
N GLY A 339 -5.01 -6.00 12.33
CA GLY A 339 -4.01 -4.97 12.01
C GLY A 339 -2.66 -5.24 12.66
N ALA A 340 -2.64 -5.68 13.92
CA ALA A 340 -1.43 -6.10 14.62
C ALA A 340 -0.78 -7.31 13.95
N ALA A 341 -1.55 -8.37 13.68
CA ALA A 341 -1.05 -9.59 13.03
C ALA A 341 -0.46 -9.31 11.65
N LEU A 342 -1.10 -8.44 10.86
CA LEU A 342 -0.64 -8.04 9.53
C LEU A 342 0.77 -7.43 9.57
N SER A 343 1.13 -6.74 10.63
CA SER A 343 2.47 -6.19 10.84
C SER A 343 3.54 -7.25 11.06
N GLY A 344 3.15 -8.48 11.39
CA GLY A 344 4.06 -9.61 11.52
C GLY A 344 4.84 -9.94 10.24
N TYR A 345 4.42 -9.41 9.09
CA TYR A 345 5.15 -9.52 7.81
C TYR A 345 6.29 -8.49 7.66
N THR A 346 6.47 -7.56 8.59
CA THR A 346 7.52 -6.51 8.52
C THR A 346 8.93 -7.08 8.25
N PRO A 347 9.38 -8.19 8.88
CA PRO A 347 10.71 -8.73 8.62
C PRO A 347 10.90 -9.41 7.25
N LEU A 348 9.83 -9.56 6.44
CA LEU A 348 9.92 -10.23 5.13
C LEU A 348 10.95 -9.56 4.20
N GLY A 349 11.06 -8.23 4.26
CA GLY A 349 12.08 -7.48 3.51
C GLY A 349 13.51 -7.89 3.87
N ALA A 350 13.79 -8.11 5.16
CA ALA A 350 15.09 -8.58 5.63
C ALA A 350 15.38 -10.00 5.13
N ILE A 351 14.40 -10.91 5.19
CA ILE A 351 14.51 -12.26 4.64
C ILE A 351 14.87 -12.22 3.15
N MET A 352 14.16 -11.41 2.36
CA MET A 352 14.40 -11.28 0.91
C MET A 352 15.81 -10.77 0.60
N ALA A 353 16.27 -9.76 1.34
CA ALA A 353 17.62 -9.22 1.17
C ALA A 353 18.72 -10.24 1.56
N ALA A 354 18.49 -11.04 2.61
CA ALA A 354 19.41 -12.07 3.06
C ALA A 354 19.48 -13.29 2.13
N LEU A 355 18.40 -13.60 1.38
CA LEU A 355 18.38 -14.69 0.39
C LEU A 355 19.23 -14.40 -0.86
N ALA A 356 19.53 -13.13 -1.16
CA ALA A 356 20.36 -12.73 -2.32
C ALA A 356 21.34 -11.60 -1.95
N PRO A 357 22.37 -11.86 -1.12
CA PRO A 357 23.31 -10.83 -0.64
C PRO A 357 23.97 -10.04 -1.78
N GLY A 358 24.33 -10.70 -2.89
CA GLY A 358 24.95 -10.08 -4.06
C GLY A 358 23.97 -9.40 -5.03
N ARG A 359 22.66 -9.61 -4.87
CA ARG A 359 21.60 -9.12 -5.77
C ARG A 359 20.37 -8.63 -5.00
N LYS A 360 20.59 -7.89 -3.91
CA LYS A 360 19.51 -7.39 -3.02
C LYS A 360 18.44 -6.59 -3.78
N GLY A 361 18.86 -5.74 -4.74
CA GLY A 361 17.93 -4.95 -5.54
C GLY A 361 16.95 -5.81 -6.35
N ALA A 362 17.44 -6.89 -6.98
CA ALA A 362 16.58 -7.81 -7.72
C ALA A 362 15.60 -8.58 -6.79
N ALA A 363 16.04 -9.00 -5.60
CA ALA A 363 15.16 -9.61 -4.62
C ALA A 363 14.07 -8.64 -4.13
N MET A 364 14.43 -7.38 -3.87
CA MET A 364 13.49 -6.34 -3.47
C MET A 364 12.51 -5.97 -4.59
N SER A 365 12.90 -6.07 -5.87
CA SER A 365 11.97 -5.86 -6.99
C SER A 365 10.87 -6.93 -7.02
N ILE A 366 11.17 -8.19 -6.71
CA ILE A 366 10.16 -9.25 -6.59
C ILE A 366 9.26 -9.01 -5.37
N LEU A 367 9.81 -8.55 -4.26
CA LEU A 367 9.00 -8.17 -3.09
C LEU A 367 8.01 -7.04 -3.42
N ASN A 368 8.48 -6.00 -4.12
CA ASN A 368 7.65 -4.86 -4.53
C ASN A 368 6.60 -5.27 -5.58
N PHE A 369 6.97 -6.15 -6.52
CA PHE A 369 6.01 -6.74 -7.45
C PHE A 369 4.91 -7.50 -6.71
N GLY A 370 5.25 -8.31 -5.70
CA GLY A 370 4.28 -8.99 -4.84
C GLY A 370 3.36 -8.02 -4.09
N ALA A 371 3.91 -6.89 -3.61
CA ALA A 371 3.12 -5.83 -2.99
C ALA A 371 2.12 -5.19 -3.97
N GLY A 372 2.55 -4.94 -5.20
CA GLY A 372 1.66 -4.47 -6.27
C GLY A 372 0.61 -5.52 -6.64
N ALA A 373 1.02 -6.78 -6.81
CA ALA A 373 0.13 -7.88 -7.19
C ALA A 373 -1.03 -8.07 -6.20
N SER A 374 -0.82 -7.83 -4.91
CA SER A 374 -1.88 -7.90 -3.90
C SER A 374 -3.05 -6.95 -4.21
N ALA A 375 -2.80 -5.84 -4.91
CA ALA A 375 -3.81 -4.84 -5.23
C ALA A 375 -4.87 -5.33 -6.24
N TRP A 376 -4.57 -6.34 -7.04
CA TRP A 376 -5.56 -6.95 -7.92
C TRP A 376 -5.95 -8.37 -7.47
N VAL A 377 -5.03 -9.12 -6.87
CA VAL A 377 -5.31 -10.50 -6.41
C VAL A 377 -6.42 -10.51 -5.36
N GLY A 378 -6.37 -9.60 -4.38
CA GLY A 378 -7.42 -9.49 -3.36
C GLY A 378 -8.81 -9.23 -3.96
N PRO A 379 -9.01 -8.11 -4.69
CA PRO A 379 -10.26 -7.84 -5.39
C PRO A 379 -10.71 -8.93 -6.36
N ALA A 380 -9.78 -9.56 -7.10
CA ALA A 380 -10.11 -10.66 -8.02
C ALA A 380 -10.68 -11.88 -7.27
N ILE A 381 -10.08 -12.27 -6.14
CA ILE A 381 -10.62 -13.33 -5.28
C ILE A 381 -12.05 -12.99 -4.85
N VAL A 382 -12.29 -11.75 -4.41
CA VAL A 382 -13.63 -11.31 -4.02
C VAL A 382 -14.59 -11.38 -5.21
N GLY A 383 -14.19 -10.86 -6.38
CA GLY A 383 -15.05 -10.85 -7.57
C GLY A 383 -15.47 -12.24 -8.04
N ILE A 384 -14.56 -13.21 -7.93
CA ILE A 384 -14.81 -14.60 -8.36
C ILE A 384 -15.61 -15.37 -7.31
N PHE A 385 -15.21 -15.30 -6.04
CA PHE A 385 -15.72 -16.22 -5.02
C PHE A 385 -16.85 -15.66 -4.17
N LEU A 386 -17.02 -14.33 -4.10
CA LEU A 386 -18.12 -13.74 -3.31
C LEU A 386 -19.51 -14.16 -3.81
N PRO A 387 -19.79 -14.18 -5.14
CA PRO A 387 -21.07 -14.66 -5.66
C PRO A 387 -21.31 -16.16 -5.43
N LEU A 388 -20.24 -16.96 -5.34
CA LEU A 388 -20.31 -18.43 -5.25
C LEU A 388 -20.39 -18.92 -3.81
N LEU A 389 -19.62 -18.31 -2.90
CA LEU A 389 -19.41 -18.80 -1.54
C LEU A 389 -19.86 -17.81 -0.46
N GLY A 390 -20.33 -16.63 -0.86
CA GLY A 390 -20.71 -15.58 0.07
C GLY A 390 -19.52 -15.01 0.87
N VAL A 391 -19.83 -14.14 1.81
CA VAL A 391 -18.81 -13.45 2.65
C VAL A 391 -17.98 -14.46 3.46
N GLY A 392 -18.65 -15.46 4.07
CA GLY A 392 -17.95 -16.48 4.86
C GLY A 392 -16.92 -17.25 4.05
N GLY A 393 -17.29 -17.69 2.84
CA GLY A 393 -16.37 -18.41 1.96
C GLY A 393 -15.15 -17.57 1.58
N VAL A 394 -15.33 -16.29 1.26
CA VAL A 394 -14.22 -15.38 0.94
C VAL A 394 -13.30 -15.17 2.15
N MET A 395 -13.86 -15.00 3.36
CA MET A 395 -13.07 -14.87 4.58
C MET A 395 -12.25 -16.13 4.88
N TRP A 396 -12.83 -17.31 4.66
CA TRP A 396 -12.11 -18.59 4.78
C TRP A 396 -11.02 -18.74 3.72
N ILE A 397 -11.24 -18.34 2.46
CA ILE A 397 -10.21 -18.34 1.42
C ILE A 397 -9.01 -17.49 1.86
N PHE A 398 -9.25 -16.27 2.35
CA PHE A 398 -8.17 -15.41 2.83
C PHE A 398 -7.44 -16.00 4.06
N ALA A 399 -8.17 -16.60 4.99
CA ALA A 399 -7.57 -17.27 6.14
C ALA A 399 -6.69 -18.46 5.72
N VAL A 400 -7.14 -19.27 4.76
CA VAL A 400 -6.36 -20.39 4.19
C VAL A 400 -5.13 -19.87 3.44
N LEU A 401 -5.23 -18.79 2.67
CA LEU A 401 -4.08 -18.17 2.01
C LEU A 401 -3.04 -17.70 3.03
N TYR A 402 -3.46 -17.08 4.13
CA TYR A 402 -2.56 -16.72 5.22
C TYR A 402 -1.90 -17.95 5.86
N ALA A 403 -2.63 -19.03 6.10
CA ALA A 403 -2.06 -20.29 6.58
C ALA A 403 -1.04 -20.88 5.59
N ILE A 404 -1.34 -20.83 4.28
CA ILE A 404 -0.39 -21.22 3.23
C ILE A 404 0.85 -20.32 3.27
N SER A 405 0.71 -19.00 3.47
CA SER A 405 1.86 -18.11 3.57
C SER A 405 2.75 -18.41 4.77
N ALA A 406 2.15 -18.84 5.91
CA ALA A 406 2.91 -19.31 7.06
C ALA A 406 3.77 -20.52 6.71
N VAL A 407 3.18 -21.51 6.05
CA VAL A 407 3.90 -22.73 5.59
C VAL A 407 4.99 -22.36 4.58
N LEU A 408 4.66 -21.56 3.57
CA LEU A 408 5.63 -21.12 2.55
C LEU A 408 6.82 -20.38 3.16
N THR A 409 6.59 -19.54 4.17
CA THR A 409 7.65 -18.83 4.88
C THR A 409 8.63 -19.77 5.56
N MET A 410 8.19 -20.94 6.03
CA MET A 410 9.07 -21.92 6.66
C MET A 410 10.12 -22.51 5.70
N PHE A 411 9.85 -22.48 4.39
CA PHE A 411 10.80 -22.90 3.35
C PHE A 411 11.84 -21.81 3.00
N MET A 412 11.64 -20.57 3.43
CA MET A 412 12.52 -19.43 3.16
C MET A 412 13.69 -19.38 4.16
N ARG A 413 14.40 -20.50 4.38
CA ARG A 413 15.56 -20.56 5.28
C ARG A 413 16.67 -19.63 4.81
N VAL A 414 17.13 -18.75 5.70
CA VAL A 414 18.27 -17.85 5.49
C VAL A 414 19.52 -18.41 6.16
N PRO A 415 20.75 -18.02 5.73
CA PRO A 415 22.00 -18.51 6.34
C PRO A 415 22.11 -18.25 7.85
N GLU A 416 21.55 -17.15 8.33
CA GLU A 416 21.54 -16.73 9.74
C GLU A 416 20.68 -17.63 10.65
N ASP A 417 19.68 -18.33 10.10
CA ASP A 417 18.91 -19.34 10.85
C ASP A 417 19.76 -20.54 11.31
N LYS A 418 20.96 -20.74 10.71
CA LYS A 418 21.89 -21.80 11.08
C LYS A 418 22.82 -21.42 12.26
N ALA A 419 22.94 -20.12 12.54
CA ALA A 419 23.75 -19.59 13.63
C ALA A 419 22.96 -19.48 14.94
N ALA A 420 21.62 -19.55 14.89
CA ALA A 420 20.72 -19.43 16.04
C ALA A 420 20.08 -20.77 16.46
N ALA A 421 20.41 -21.88 15.78
CA ALA A 421 20.02 -23.24 16.10
C ALA A 421 21.19 -24.02 16.71
#